data_c6a0633422af037beb7bdf6fa65cb01c
#
_entry.id   c6a0633422af037beb7bdf6fa65cb01c
#
_cell.length_a   1.000
_cell.length_b   1.000
_cell.length_c   1.000
_cell.angle_alpha   90.00
_cell.angle_beta   90.00
_cell.angle_gamma   90.00
#
_symmetry.space_group_name_H-M   'P 1'
#
loop_
_entity.id
_entity.type
_entity.pdbx_description
1 polymer ?
#
loop_
_entity_poly.entity_id
_entity_poly.type
_entity_poly.pdbx_seq_one_letter_code
_entity_poly.pdbx_strand_id
1 'polypeptide(L)'
;AIDISEELVQDKIDRNIIKNAIIGDASDEKILKDIGTENFDVAFICIGDIEASVMIALNLKELGIKTIIAKAINKKHGKVLTKVGATEIVYPEEHMGKRIAELTMNTDIIEHLKFTDNFVLVEVKAPSIFWNNSLIKLDVRNKYNINIVGIKKAKGEFLPNPNANVIIEEGDILVIITDK
;
A
#
# COMPACT_ATOMS: atom_id res chain seq x y z
N ALA A 1 18.67 6.33 5.03
CA ALA A 1 17.74 6.28 6.16
C ALA A 1 18.41 6.81 7.43
N ILE A 2 17.62 7.26 8.40
CA ILE A 2 18.10 7.69 9.72
C ILE A 2 17.24 6.98 10.76
N ASP A 3 17.86 6.43 11.79
CA ASP A 3 17.18 5.89 12.97
C ASP A 3 18.07 6.06 14.20
N ILE A 4 17.46 6.20 15.38
CA ILE A 4 18.18 6.29 16.65
C ILE A 4 18.70 4.92 17.13
N SER A 5 18.14 3.84 16.62
CA SER A 5 18.49 2.47 16.99
C SER A 5 19.60 1.92 16.09
N GLU A 6 20.79 1.75 16.68
CA GLU A 6 21.93 1.10 16.02
C GLU A 6 21.58 -0.31 15.52
N GLU A 7 20.87 -1.08 16.35
CA GLU A 7 20.47 -2.47 16.00
C GLU A 7 19.59 -2.49 14.75
N LEU A 8 18.58 -1.59 14.68
CA LEU A 8 17.69 -1.52 13.50
C LEU A 8 18.44 -1.07 12.25
N VAL A 9 19.33 -0.11 12.37
CA VAL A 9 20.15 0.37 11.26
C VAL A 9 21.03 -0.76 10.74
N GLN A 10 21.73 -1.47 11.63
CA GLN A 10 22.62 -2.56 11.22
C GLN A 10 21.85 -3.72 10.58
N ASP A 11 20.72 -4.16 11.16
CA ASP A 11 19.85 -5.20 10.57
C ASP A 11 19.45 -4.87 9.13
N LYS A 12 19.06 -3.62 8.86
CA LYS A 12 18.62 -3.22 7.52
C LYS A 12 19.76 -3.14 6.51
N ILE A 13 20.96 -2.76 6.94
CA ILE A 13 22.16 -2.78 6.11
C ILE A 13 22.56 -4.23 5.79
N ASP A 14 22.65 -5.09 6.80
CA ASP A 14 23.08 -6.49 6.65
C ASP A 14 22.14 -7.29 5.74
N ARG A 15 20.84 -6.97 5.77
CA ARG A 15 19.84 -7.56 4.89
C ARG A 15 19.74 -6.93 3.50
N ASN A 16 20.63 -5.99 3.17
CA ASN A 16 20.60 -5.22 1.92
C ASN A 16 19.26 -4.52 1.61
N ILE A 17 18.50 -4.17 2.65
CA ILE A 17 17.23 -3.44 2.49
C ILE A 17 17.49 -1.97 2.19
N ILE A 18 18.51 -1.40 2.83
CA ILE A 18 18.96 -0.02 2.61
C ILE A 18 20.46 0.01 2.36
N LYS A 19 20.89 0.90 1.45
CA LYS A 19 22.31 1.05 1.10
C LYS A 19 23.04 2.02 2.02
N ASN A 20 22.35 3.07 2.44
CA ASN A 20 22.92 4.13 3.28
C ASN A 20 22.00 4.37 4.46
N ALA A 21 22.54 4.25 5.66
CA ALA A 21 21.83 4.54 6.89
C ALA A 21 22.75 5.24 7.89
N ILE A 22 22.16 6.04 8.74
CA ILE A 22 22.83 6.84 9.74
C ILE A 22 22.14 6.61 11.09
N ILE A 23 22.95 6.41 12.11
CA ILE A 23 22.47 6.33 13.48
C ILE A 23 22.42 7.75 14.02
N GLY A 24 21.22 8.21 14.39
CA GLY A 24 21.06 9.56 14.91
C GLY A 24 19.62 9.97 15.11
N ASP A 25 19.42 11.06 15.81
CA ASP A 25 18.11 11.66 16.01
C ASP A 25 17.81 12.65 14.87
N ALA A 26 16.88 12.28 14.00
CA ALA A 26 16.46 13.10 12.87
C ALA A 26 15.71 14.39 13.29
N SER A 27 15.33 14.54 14.56
CA SER A 27 14.78 15.80 15.09
C SER A 27 15.86 16.87 15.32
N ASP A 28 17.13 16.46 15.38
CA ASP A 28 18.27 17.39 15.41
C ASP A 28 18.55 17.91 13.99
N GLU A 29 18.29 19.20 13.78
CA GLU A 29 18.52 19.88 12.51
C GLU A 29 19.96 19.75 12.02
N LYS A 30 20.95 19.69 12.94
CA LYS A 30 22.35 19.55 12.59
C LYS A 30 22.61 18.23 11.86
N ILE A 31 22.05 17.13 12.35
CA ILE A 31 22.18 15.82 11.70
C ILE A 31 21.61 15.88 10.28
N LEU A 32 20.46 16.51 10.10
CA LEU A 32 19.85 16.67 8.78
C LEU A 32 20.74 17.50 7.83
N LYS A 33 21.38 18.55 8.32
CA LYS A 33 22.33 19.35 7.51
C LYS A 33 23.60 18.58 7.18
N ASP A 34 24.17 17.86 8.16
CA ASP A 34 25.43 17.14 7.99
C ASP A 34 25.33 16.02 6.93
N ILE A 35 24.12 15.47 6.71
CA ILE A 35 23.87 14.48 5.65
C ILE A 35 23.54 15.10 4.28
N GLY A 36 23.51 16.42 4.18
CA GLY A 36 23.20 17.13 2.95
C GLY A 36 21.73 16.95 2.51
N THR A 37 20.80 17.04 3.46
CA THR A 37 19.36 16.82 3.23
C THR A 37 18.81 17.72 2.13
N GLU A 38 19.33 18.91 1.95
CA GLU A 38 18.96 19.86 0.89
C GLU A 38 19.13 19.31 -0.53
N ASN A 39 19.89 18.23 -0.71
CA ASN A 39 20.10 17.57 -2.01
C ASN A 39 19.06 16.47 -2.30
N PHE A 40 18.10 16.22 -1.40
CA PHE A 40 17.06 15.22 -1.60
C PHE A 40 15.75 15.84 -2.11
N ASP A 41 15.08 15.15 -3.00
CA ASP A 41 13.79 15.57 -3.55
C ASP A 41 12.62 15.20 -2.66
N VAL A 42 12.72 14.09 -1.95
CA VAL A 42 11.65 13.48 -1.15
C VAL A 42 12.16 13.01 0.20
N ALA A 43 11.41 13.30 1.25
CA ALA A 43 11.64 12.75 2.58
C ALA A 43 10.42 11.98 3.08
N PHE A 44 10.66 10.84 3.74
CA PHE A 44 9.64 10.05 4.42
C PHE A 44 9.83 10.10 5.92
N ILE A 45 8.80 10.49 6.67
CA ILE A 45 8.78 10.51 8.12
C ILE A 45 7.89 9.35 8.60
N CYS A 46 8.51 8.28 9.09
CA CYS A 46 7.83 7.06 9.51
C CYS A 46 7.88 6.82 11.03
N ILE A 47 8.11 7.88 11.81
CA ILE A 47 8.27 7.84 13.27
C ILE A 47 6.91 7.81 13.95
N GLY A 48 6.80 7.03 15.05
CA GLY A 48 5.58 6.94 15.86
C GLY A 48 5.44 8.04 16.91
N ASP A 49 6.55 8.68 17.29
CA ASP A 49 6.54 9.80 18.23
C ASP A 49 6.02 11.07 17.56
N ILE A 50 5.03 11.72 18.21
CA ILE A 50 4.35 12.91 17.65
C ILE A 50 5.30 14.11 17.64
N GLU A 51 6.00 14.36 18.73
CA GLU A 51 6.86 15.52 18.89
C GLU A 51 8.04 15.44 17.91
N ALA A 52 8.75 14.32 17.90
CA ALA A 52 9.85 14.10 16.98
C ALA A 52 9.41 14.22 15.50
N SER A 53 8.28 13.61 15.11
CA SER A 53 7.81 13.68 13.73
C SER A 53 7.42 15.09 13.28
N VAL A 54 6.87 15.91 14.18
CA VAL A 54 6.54 17.32 13.93
C VAL A 54 7.82 18.16 13.77
N MET A 55 8.80 17.96 14.65
CA MET A 55 10.09 18.65 14.56
C MET A 55 10.83 18.32 13.27
N ILE A 56 10.86 17.03 12.91
CA ILE A 56 11.48 16.59 11.66
C ILE A 56 10.80 17.22 10.45
N ALA A 57 9.46 17.25 10.42
CA ALA A 57 8.72 17.84 9.31
C ALA A 57 9.03 19.36 9.16
N LEU A 58 9.12 20.07 10.26
CA LEU A 58 9.50 21.48 10.30
C LEU A 58 10.92 21.69 9.75
N ASN A 59 11.89 20.96 10.29
CA ASN A 59 13.29 21.07 9.89
C ASN A 59 13.48 20.74 8.40
N LEU A 60 12.85 19.66 7.90
CA LEU A 60 12.91 19.30 6.48
C LEU A 60 12.33 20.37 5.57
N LYS A 61 11.23 21.01 5.99
CA LYS A 61 10.66 22.13 5.26
C LYS A 61 11.60 23.34 5.22
N GLU A 62 12.21 23.69 6.35
CA GLU A 62 13.16 24.80 6.45
C GLU A 62 14.42 24.54 5.62
N LEU A 63 14.85 23.26 5.51
CA LEU A 63 15.95 22.84 4.64
C LEU A 63 15.55 22.76 3.15
N GLY A 64 14.30 23.07 2.80
CA GLY A 64 13.87 23.23 1.41
C GLY A 64 13.42 21.94 0.72
N ILE A 65 13.16 20.86 1.45
CA ILE A 65 12.61 19.63 0.87
C ILE A 65 11.21 19.89 0.30
N LYS A 66 11.05 19.56 -0.98
CA LYS A 66 9.81 19.84 -1.72
C LYS A 66 8.68 18.88 -1.39
N THR A 67 9.01 17.61 -1.21
CA THR A 67 8.03 16.55 -0.95
C THR A 67 8.33 15.87 0.37
N ILE A 68 7.45 16.08 1.35
CA ILE A 68 7.57 15.49 2.69
C ILE A 68 6.34 14.64 2.93
N ILE A 69 6.53 13.33 2.95
CA ILE A 69 5.49 12.33 3.20
C ILE A 69 5.60 11.87 4.63
N ALA A 70 4.57 12.08 5.43
CA ALA A 70 4.62 11.80 6.85
C ALA A 70 3.53 10.82 7.30
N LYS A 71 3.95 9.84 8.10
CA LYS A 71 3.04 8.95 8.81
C LYS A 71 2.36 9.72 9.95
N ALA A 72 1.04 9.64 10.03
CA ALA A 72 0.29 10.17 11.15
C ALA A 72 -0.48 9.08 11.88
N ILE A 73 -0.46 9.11 13.21
CA ILE A 73 -1.16 8.13 14.07
C ILE A 73 -2.66 8.44 14.21
N ASN A 74 -3.08 9.67 13.93
CA ASN A 74 -4.48 10.09 13.94
C ASN A 74 -4.68 11.39 13.15
N LYS A 75 -5.95 11.76 12.92
CA LYS A 75 -6.31 12.94 12.12
C LYS A 75 -5.81 14.27 12.71
N LYS A 76 -5.71 14.39 14.04
CA LYS A 76 -5.17 15.61 14.67
C LYS A 76 -3.68 15.75 14.39
N HIS A 77 -2.93 14.67 14.58
CA HIS A 77 -1.50 14.62 14.24
C HIS A 77 -1.25 14.96 12.77
N GLY A 78 -2.02 14.37 11.84
CA GLY A 78 -1.89 14.68 10.42
C GLY A 78 -2.16 16.16 10.10
N LYS A 79 -3.14 16.79 10.75
CA LYS A 79 -3.37 18.23 10.60
C LYS A 79 -2.17 19.08 11.05
N VAL A 80 -1.50 18.70 12.15
CA VAL A 80 -0.30 19.40 12.61
C VAL A 80 0.82 19.22 11.60
N LEU A 81 1.11 17.98 11.18
CA LEU A 81 2.15 17.69 10.19
C LEU A 81 1.96 18.49 8.89
N THR A 82 0.74 18.57 8.38
CA THR A 82 0.43 19.41 7.20
C THR A 82 0.75 20.89 7.45
N LYS A 83 0.44 21.41 8.65
CA LYS A 83 0.72 22.81 8.99
C LYS A 83 2.20 23.13 9.10
N VAL A 84 3.02 22.18 9.58
CA VAL A 84 4.47 22.37 9.72
C VAL A 84 5.26 22.01 8.45
N GLY A 85 4.60 21.49 7.41
CA GLY A 85 5.26 21.36 6.10
C GLY A 85 5.14 20.03 5.39
N ALA A 86 4.56 19.00 6.00
CA ALA A 86 4.30 17.76 5.29
C ALA A 86 3.35 18.00 4.09
N THR A 87 3.75 17.51 2.93
CA THR A 87 2.99 17.64 1.68
C THR A 87 1.96 16.53 1.51
N GLU A 88 2.23 15.38 2.10
CA GLU A 88 1.35 14.21 2.08
C GLU A 88 1.32 13.54 3.46
N ILE A 89 0.13 13.12 3.88
CA ILE A 89 -0.09 12.42 5.15
C ILE A 89 -0.62 11.02 4.89
N VAL A 90 0.05 10.04 5.48
CA VAL A 90 -0.33 8.62 5.39
C VAL A 90 -0.80 8.12 6.75
N TYR A 91 -1.87 7.32 6.76
CA TYR A 91 -2.45 6.67 7.95
C TYR A 91 -2.40 5.15 7.79
N PRO A 92 -1.23 4.51 7.93
CA PRO A 92 -1.08 3.08 7.61
C PRO A 92 -1.97 2.18 8.44
N GLU A 93 -2.12 2.46 9.73
CA GLU A 93 -2.93 1.67 10.66
C GLU A 93 -4.43 1.77 10.33
N GLU A 94 -4.93 2.95 9.97
CA GLU A 94 -6.32 3.15 9.54
C GLU A 94 -6.59 2.40 8.23
N HIS A 95 -5.69 2.53 7.27
CA HIS A 95 -5.82 1.86 5.97
C HIS A 95 -5.76 0.34 6.11
N MET A 96 -4.81 -0.17 6.90
CA MET A 96 -4.69 -1.61 7.14
C MET A 96 -5.87 -2.16 7.94
N GLY A 97 -6.34 -1.44 8.95
CA GLY A 97 -7.51 -1.82 9.72
C GLY A 97 -8.77 -1.95 8.85
N LYS A 98 -9.01 -0.98 7.96
CA LYS A 98 -10.11 -1.05 6.99
C LYS A 98 -9.97 -2.25 6.06
N ARG A 99 -8.78 -2.46 5.51
CA ARG A 99 -8.51 -3.58 4.61
C ARG A 99 -8.77 -4.93 5.28
N ILE A 100 -8.28 -5.13 6.50
CA ILE A 100 -8.50 -6.37 7.25
C ILE A 100 -10.00 -6.56 7.53
N ALA A 101 -10.71 -5.51 7.91
CA ALA A 101 -12.15 -5.59 8.14
C ALA A 101 -12.91 -6.00 6.87
N GLU A 102 -12.61 -5.38 5.73
CA GLU A 102 -13.22 -5.71 4.44
C GLU A 102 -12.98 -7.17 4.04
N LEU A 103 -11.74 -7.67 4.18
CA LEU A 103 -11.39 -9.06 3.89
C LEU A 103 -12.05 -10.06 4.85
N THR A 104 -12.22 -9.68 6.12
CA THR A 104 -12.85 -10.56 7.13
C THR A 104 -14.37 -10.65 6.94
N MET A 105 -15.01 -9.57 6.51
CA MET A 105 -16.45 -9.55 6.28
C MET A 105 -16.86 -10.31 5.01
N ASN A 106 -15.94 -10.46 4.06
CA ASN A 106 -16.20 -11.11 2.77
C ASN A 106 -15.25 -12.30 2.61
N THR A 107 -15.63 -13.46 3.13
CA THR A 107 -14.79 -14.68 3.16
C THR A 107 -14.35 -15.19 1.78
N ASP A 108 -15.08 -14.84 0.73
CA ASP A 108 -14.75 -15.23 -0.66
C ASP A 108 -13.85 -14.21 -1.36
N ILE A 109 -13.69 -13.01 -0.81
CA ILE A 109 -12.78 -11.98 -1.32
C ILE A 109 -11.40 -12.18 -0.67
N ILE A 110 -10.38 -12.43 -1.51
CA ILE A 110 -8.99 -12.64 -1.08
C ILE A 110 -8.22 -11.32 -1.07
N GLU A 111 -8.50 -10.46 -2.04
CA GLU A 111 -7.86 -9.16 -2.20
C GLU A 111 -8.87 -8.14 -2.69
N HIS A 112 -8.76 -6.91 -2.20
CA HIS A 112 -9.63 -5.80 -2.59
C HIS A 112 -8.77 -4.55 -2.80
N LEU A 113 -8.67 -4.11 -4.06
CA LEU A 113 -7.94 -2.91 -4.44
C LEU A 113 -8.91 -1.89 -5.03
N LYS A 114 -8.99 -0.73 -4.42
CA LYS A 114 -9.73 0.40 -4.97
C LYS A 114 -9.01 0.91 -6.22
N PHE A 115 -9.62 0.72 -7.39
CA PHE A 115 -9.04 1.17 -8.65
C PHE A 115 -9.42 2.62 -8.95
N THR A 116 -10.71 2.98 -8.74
CA THR A 116 -11.23 4.34 -8.77
C THR A 116 -12.30 4.51 -7.70
N ASP A 117 -12.97 5.67 -7.64
CA ASP A 117 -14.07 5.87 -6.71
C ASP A 117 -15.26 4.94 -6.98
N ASN A 118 -15.47 4.55 -8.24
CA ASN A 118 -16.59 3.74 -8.70
C ASN A 118 -16.22 2.28 -8.99
N PHE A 119 -14.93 1.96 -9.23
CA PHE A 119 -14.48 0.64 -9.63
C PHE A 119 -13.50 0.04 -8.64
N VAL A 120 -13.66 -1.25 -8.42
CA VAL A 120 -12.78 -2.05 -7.58
C VAL A 120 -12.21 -3.22 -8.39
N LEU A 121 -10.95 -3.57 -8.11
CA LEU A 121 -10.35 -4.81 -8.54
C LEU A 121 -10.35 -5.74 -7.33
N VAL A 122 -10.94 -6.90 -7.47
CA VAL A 122 -11.04 -7.89 -6.40
C VAL A 122 -10.56 -9.25 -6.86
N GLU A 123 -9.95 -9.97 -5.95
CA GLU A 123 -9.65 -11.40 -6.09
C GLU A 123 -10.69 -12.17 -5.31
N VAL A 124 -11.44 -13.03 -5.98
CA VAL A 124 -12.52 -13.81 -5.39
C VAL A 124 -12.37 -15.28 -5.76
N LYS A 125 -12.63 -16.18 -4.82
CA LYS A 125 -12.71 -17.61 -5.11
C LYS A 125 -13.80 -17.85 -6.14
N ALA A 126 -13.51 -18.67 -7.16
CA ALA A 126 -14.51 -19.03 -8.16
C ALA A 126 -15.69 -19.74 -7.48
N PRO A 127 -16.92 -19.18 -7.57
CA PRO A 127 -18.09 -19.80 -6.98
C PRO A 127 -18.41 -21.13 -7.68
N SER A 128 -18.97 -22.07 -6.95
CA SER A 128 -19.25 -23.44 -7.45
C SER A 128 -20.14 -23.45 -8.69
N ILE A 129 -21.03 -22.46 -8.84
CA ILE A 129 -21.88 -22.31 -10.03
C ILE A 129 -21.09 -22.00 -11.32
N PHE A 130 -19.83 -21.57 -11.20
CA PHE A 130 -18.95 -21.28 -12.34
C PHE A 130 -18.11 -22.49 -12.74
N TRP A 131 -17.94 -23.48 -11.86
CA TRP A 131 -17.05 -24.62 -12.08
C TRP A 131 -17.47 -25.43 -13.31
N ASN A 132 -16.50 -25.95 -14.04
CA ASN A 132 -16.65 -26.76 -15.26
C ASN A 132 -17.39 -26.02 -16.40
N ASN A 133 -17.47 -24.68 -16.34
CA ASN A 133 -18.03 -23.87 -17.40
C ASN A 133 -16.97 -22.93 -17.99
N SER A 134 -17.05 -22.73 -19.31
CA SER A 134 -16.22 -21.74 -19.98
C SER A 134 -16.74 -20.33 -19.75
N LEU A 135 -15.85 -19.32 -19.86
CA LEU A 135 -16.22 -17.92 -19.71
C LEU A 135 -17.32 -17.49 -20.67
N ILE A 136 -17.29 -17.99 -21.91
CA ILE A 136 -18.34 -17.70 -22.91
C ILE A 136 -19.70 -18.25 -22.48
N LYS A 137 -19.74 -19.46 -21.92
CA LYS A 137 -20.98 -20.06 -21.43
C LYS A 137 -21.53 -19.36 -20.20
N LEU A 138 -20.68 -18.90 -19.35
CA LEU A 138 -21.05 -18.18 -18.13
C LEU A 138 -21.61 -16.80 -18.43
N ASP A 139 -21.13 -16.15 -19.48
CA ASP A 139 -21.57 -14.82 -19.91
C ASP A 139 -21.59 -13.80 -18.75
N VAL A 140 -20.50 -13.83 -17.96
CA VAL A 140 -20.43 -13.10 -16.68
C VAL A 140 -20.54 -11.59 -16.85
N ARG A 141 -20.06 -11.07 -17.98
CA ARG A 141 -20.13 -9.64 -18.27
C ARG A 141 -21.59 -9.17 -18.39
N ASN A 142 -22.42 -9.88 -19.14
CA ASN A 142 -23.82 -9.48 -19.36
C ASN A 142 -24.70 -9.81 -18.15
N LYS A 143 -24.44 -10.94 -17.47
CA LYS A 143 -25.29 -11.39 -16.37
C LYS A 143 -24.99 -10.70 -15.04
N TYR A 144 -23.73 -10.39 -14.76
CA TYR A 144 -23.28 -9.92 -13.44
C TYR A 144 -22.55 -8.57 -13.49
N ASN A 145 -22.39 -7.97 -14.67
CA ASN A 145 -21.65 -6.72 -14.87
C ASN A 145 -20.22 -6.77 -14.34
N ILE A 146 -19.56 -7.93 -14.41
CA ILE A 146 -18.18 -8.12 -14.00
C ILE A 146 -17.25 -8.38 -15.18
N ASN A 147 -16.02 -7.92 -15.08
CA ASN A 147 -14.99 -8.19 -16.08
C ASN A 147 -13.86 -9.01 -15.45
N ILE A 148 -13.71 -10.27 -15.91
CA ILE A 148 -12.61 -11.13 -15.46
C ILE A 148 -11.36 -10.74 -16.24
N VAL A 149 -10.35 -10.19 -15.54
CA VAL A 149 -9.08 -9.75 -16.13
C VAL A 149 -7.95 -10.74 -15.90
N GLY A 150 -8.15 -11.72 -15.03
CA GLY A 150 -7.19 -12.79 -14.78
C GLY A 150 -7.81 -13.95 -14.03
N ILE A 151 -7.17 -15.10 -14.12
CA ILE A 151 -7.52 -16.31 -13.35
C ILE A 151 -6.24 -16.87 -12.75
N LYS A 152 -6.21 -17.01 -11.43
CA LYS A 152 -5.17 -17.80 -10.74
C LYS A 152 -5.69 -19.22 -10.63
N LYS A 153 -5.08 -20.14 -11.34
CA LYS A 153 -5.44 -21.56 -11.28
C LYS A 153 -5.05 -22.17 -9.94
N ALA A 154 -5.79 -23.13 -9.46
CA ALA A 154 -5.52 -23.83 -8.20
C ALA A 154 -4.08 -24.39 -8.11
N LYS A 155 -3.44 -24.68 -9.24
CA LYS A 155 -2.04 -25.14 -9.35
C LYS A 155 -0.99 -24.02 -9.28
N GLY A 156 -1.41 -22.76 -9.11
CA GLY A 156 -0.53 -21.60 -8.99
C GLY A 156 -0.19 -20.88 -10.31
N GLU A 157 -0.66 -21.38 -11.44
CA GLU A 157 -0.51 -20.68 -12.73
C GLU A 157 -1.43 -19.46 -12.78
N PHE A 158 -0.92 -18.34 -13.30
CA PHE A 158 -1.71 -17.13 -13.54
C PHE A 158 -1.97 -16.95 -15.02
N LEU A 159 -3.24 -16.88 -15.40
CA LEU A 159 -3.72 -16.63 -16.76
C LEU A 159 -4.23 -15.19 -16.88
N PRO A 160 -3.41 -14.23 -17.37
CA PRO A 160 -3.89 -12.88 -17.67
C PRO A 160 -4.75 -12.88 -18.92
N ASN A 161 -5.76 -12.02 -18.96
CA ASN A 161 -6.66 -11.85 -20.10
C ASN A 161 -7.20 -13.20 -20.63
N PRO A 162 -7.90 -13.99 -19.82
CA PRO A 162 -8.34 -15.31 -20.18
C PRO A 162 -9.26 -15.24 -21.41
N ASN A 163 -9.05 -16.14 -22.37
CA ASN A 163 -9.91 -16.23 -23.54
C ASN A 163 -11.27 -16.85 -23.19
N ALA A 164 -12.24 -16.66 -24.07
CA ALA A 164 -13.63 -17.05 -23.85
C ALA A 164 -13.85 -18.56 -23.60
N ASN A 165 -12.95 -19.42 -24.05
CA ASN A 165 -13.05 -20.88 -23.93
C ASN A 165 -12.39 -21.43 -22.66
N VAL A 166 -11.72 -20.58 -21.84
CA VAL A 166 -11.12 -21.02 -20.58
C VAL A 166 -12.19 -21.54 -19.65
N ILE A 167 -11.97 -22.74 -19.14
CA ILE A 167 -12.87 -23.40 -18.18
C ILE A 167 -12.43 -23.00 -16.77
N ILE A 168 -13.39 -22.60 -15.95
CA ILE A 168 -13.18 -22.34 -14.53
C ILE A 168 -13.29 -23.66 -13.78
N GLU A 169 -12.30 -23.91 -12.91
CA GLU A 169 -12.22 -25.13 -12.11
C GLU A 169 -12.37 -24.82 -10.62
N GLU A 170 -12.63 -25.85 -9.84
CA GLU A 170 -12.63 -25.74 -8.37
C GLU A 170 -11.27 -25.26 -7.87
N GLY A 171 -11.27 -24.32 -6.94
CA GLY A 171 -10.05 -23.72 -6.38
C GLY A 171 -9.42 -22.60 -7.20
N ASP A 172 -9.98 -22.30 -8.40
CA ASP A 172 -9.55 -21.12 -9.16
C ASP A 172 -9.92 -19.84 -8.41
N ILE A 173 -9.07 -18.81 -8.55
CA ILE A 173 -9.31 -17.47 -8.04
C ILE A 173 -9.48 -16.53 -9.25
N LEU A 174 -10.58 -15.83 -9.27
CA LEU A 174 -10.90 -14.86 -10.33
C LEU A 174 -10.40 -13.48 -9.92
N VAL A 175 -9.68 -12.82 -10.82
CA VAL A 175 -9.32 -11.40 -10.70
C VAL A 175 -10.32 -10.62 -11.53
N ILE A 176 -11.17 -9.85 -10.89
CA ILE A 176 -12.30 -9.17 -11.54
C ILE A 176 -12.23 -7.65 -11.32
N ILE A 177 -12.73 -6.92 -12.30
CA ILE A 177 -13.07 -5.50 -12.15
C ILE A 177 -14.59 -5.39 -12.18
N THR A 178 -15.14 -4.71 -11.18
CA THR A 178 -16.58 -4.50 -11.05
C THR A 178 -16.90 -3.14 -10.45
N ASP A 179 -18.14 -2.72 -10.56
CA ASP A 179 -18.66 -1.55 -9.83
C ASP A 179 -18.65 -1.84 -8.33
N LYS A 180 -18.56 -0.77 -7.54
CA LYS A 180 -18.50 -0.85 -6.08
C LYS A 180 -19.88 -1.09 -5.46
#